data_a2a1cfed9d1c5bd63b25f4a43f6dd585
#
_entry.id   a2a1cfed9d1c5bd63b25f4a43f6dd585
#
_cell.length_a   1.000
_cell.length_b   1.000
_cell.length_c   1.000
_cell.angle_alpha   90.00
_cell.angle_beta   90.00
_cell.angle_gamma   90.00
#
_symmetry.space_group_name_H-M   'P 1'
#
loop_
_entity.id
_entity.type
_entity.pdbx_description
1 polymer ?
#
loop_
_entity_poly.entity_id
_entity_poly.type
_entity_poly.pdbx_seq_one_letter_code
_entity_poly.pdbx_strand_id
1 'polypeptide(L)'
;MDNMDKNVILSVEDLHVKFSLRGDTLNVIRGISLDIHRGESLAIVGESGSGKSVFTKTFLGMLDSNGKIDSGHIFFRDRDKDGNEKIVDLSTYATEKEWLTIRGKQIAMIMQDPMTSLNPLKTIGHQLEETVLLHRDVSKEEAHKRAVELLTDVGINEPERRCKQYPHEFSGGMRQRVVIAIALACDPRVLICDEPTTALDVTIQAQILKLIRTLQQKLELTTIYITHDLGVVANVADRIAVMYAGDIIEVGKCDEIFYNAKHPYTWALLSSLPQLGIKGEDLYSITGTPPNLMQEIKGDAFAPRNPYALNIDFVERPPFFDVSPTHKVRTWLMDPRAPKLDPPEAVQRLAERRL
;
A
#
# COMPACT_ATOMS: atom_id res chain seq x y z
N MET A 1 -9.90 1.52 -23.73
CA MET A 1 -8.86 2.32 -23.05
C MET A 1 -9.30 3.78 -22.76
N ASP A 2 -10.21 4.37 -23.52
CA ASP A 2 -10.60 5.80 -23.32
C ASP A 2 -11.61 6.07 -22.20
N ASN A 3 -11.98 5.09 -21.38
CA ASN A 3 -13.10 5.22 -20.43
C ASN A 3 -12.69 5.20 -18.95
N MET A 4 -11.41 5.31 -18.64
CA MET A 4 -10.94 5.45 -17.25
C MET A 4 -11.34 6.83 -16.71
N ASP A 5 -12.03 6.86 -15.56
CA ASP A 5 -12.44 8.11 -14.91
C ASP A 5 -11.23 9.05 -14.78
N LYS A 6 -11.43 10.34 -15.08
CA LYS A 6 -10.36 11.36 -15.03
C LYS A 6 -9.75 11.52 -13.64
N ASN A 7 -10.50 11.19 -12.60
CA ASN A 7 -10.02 11.22 -11.22
C ASN A 7 -9.20 9.98 -10.82
N VAL A 8 -9.21 8.91 -11.61
CA VAL A 8 -8.42 7.70 -11.36
C VAL A 8 -7.03 7.88 -11.97
N ILE A 9 -5.98 7.66 -11.16
CA ILE A 9 -4.58 7.69 -11.59
C ILE A 9 -4.06 6.30 -11.94
N LEU A 10 -4.53 5.27 -11.21
CA LEU A 10 -4.17 3.88 -11.44
C LEU A 10 -5.42 3.01 -11.26
N SER A 11 -5.73 2.18 -12.27
CA SER A 11 -6.84 1.24 -12.25
C SER A 11 -6.31 -0.17 -12.46
N VAL A 12 -6.65 -1.07 -11.57
CA VAL A 12 -6.32 -2.49 -11.66
C VAL A 12 -7.58 -3.26 -11.97
N GLU A 13 -7.52 -4.13 -12.97
CA GLU A 13 -8.65 -4.92 -13.44
C GLU A 13 -8.30 -6.40 -13.44
N ASP A 14 -9.00 -7.19 -12.62
CA ASP A 14 -8.91 -8.65 -12.49
C ASP A 14 -7.47 -9.19 -12.46
N LEU A 15 -6.60 -8.54 -11.68
CA LEU A 15 -5.18 -8.86 -11.63
C LEU A 15 -4.91 -10.19 -10.94
N HIS A 16 -4.18 -11.09 -11.62
CA HIS A 16 -3.68 -12.33 -11.06
C HIS A 16 -2.15 -12.38 -11.12
N VAL A 17 -1.51 -12.75 -10.00
CA VAL A 17 -0.06 -12.93 -9.93
C VAL A 17 0.27 -14.30 -9.38
N LYS A 18 1.16 -15.01 -10.07
CA LYS A 18 1.62 -16.36 -9.71
C LYS A 18 3.13 -16.39 -9.54
N PHE A 19 3.57 -17.24 -8.61
CA PHE A 19 4.98 -17.56 -8.40
C PHE A 19 5.22 -19.04 -8.63
N SER A 20 6.30 -19.38 -9.33
CA SER A 20 6.77 -20.75 -9.48
C SER A 20 7.69 -21.11 -8.32
N LEU A 21 7.36 -22.16 -7.56
CA LEU A 21 8.13 -22.61 -6.41
C LEU A 21 8.35 -24.13 -6.47
N ARG A 22 9.56 -24.56 -6.83
CA ARG A 22 9.98 -25.99 -6.86
C ARG A 22 9.03 -26.92 -7.63
N GLY A 23 8.43 -26.42 -8.72
CA GLY A 23 7.48 -27.18 -9.54
C GLY A 23 6.00 -26.91 -9.23
N ASP A 24 5.70 -26.30 -8.10
CA ASP A 24 4.36 -25.86 -7.73
C ASP A 24 4.09 -24.41 -8.14
N THR A 25 2.83 -24.04 -8.17
CA THR A 25 2.37 -22.68 -8.46
C THR A 25 1.70 -22.08 -7.23
N LEU A 26 2.20 -20.92 -6.80
CA LEU A 26 1.62 -20.15 -5.71
C LEU A 26 0.79 -19.01 -6.29
N ASN A 27 -0.53 -18.98 -6.03
CA ASN A 27 -1.46 -17.95 -6.50
C ASN A 27 -1.51 -16.80 -5.49
N VAL A 28 -0.58 -15.83 -5.60
CA VAL A 28 -0.41 -14.77 -4.60
C VAL A 28 -1.45 -13.67 -4.73
N ILE A 29 -1.83 -13.30 -5.95
CA ILE A 29 -2.92 -12.35 -6.24
C ILE A 29 -3.98 -13.08 -7.05
N ARG A 30 -5.24 -12.93 -6.64
CA ARG A 30 -6.36 -13.79 -7.07
C ARG A 30 -7.55 -12.99 -7.60
N GLY A 31 -7.32 -12.14 -8.63
CA GLY A 31 -8.37 -11.35 -9.27
C GLY A 31 -8.71 -10.08 -8.49
N ILE A 32 -7.71 -9.24 -8.28
CA ILE A 32 -7.89 -7.91 -7.67
C ILE A 32 -8.35 -6.91 -8.72
N SER A 33 -9.45 -6.20 -8.41
CA SER A 33 -9.87 -5.00 -9.12
C SER A 33 -9.97 -3.84 -8.12
N LEU A 34 -9.25 -2.73 -8.42
CA LEU A 34 -9.16 -1.59 -7.50
C LEU A 34 -8.78 -0.32 -8.28
N ASP A 35 -9.56 0.74 -8.09
CA ASP A 35 -9.22 2.08 -8.57
C ASP A 35 -8.53 2.89 -7.48
N ILE A 36 -7.47 3.60 -7.85
CA ILE A 36 -6.72 4.52 -6.99
C ILE A 36 -6.90 5.92 -7.56
N HIS A 37 -7.40 6.85 -6.73
CA HIS A 37 -7.75 8.19 -7.17
C HIS A 37 -6.57 9.16 -7.02
N ARG A 38 -6.60 10.22 -7.79
CA ARG A 38 -5.56 11.28 -7.72
C ARG A 38 -5.60 11.98 -6.37
N GLY A 39 -4.43 12.20 -5.80
CA GLY A 39 -4.27 12.96 -4.56
C GLY A 39 -4.83 12.26 -3.32
N GLU A 40 -5.38 11.03 -3.44
CA GLU A 40 -5.82 10.29 -2.26
C GLU A 40 -4.67 9.60 -1.53
N SER A 41 -4.90 9.33 -0.26
CA SER A 41 -4.10 8.41 0.54
C SER A 41 -4.89 7.11 0.70
N LEU A 42 -4.52 6.08 -0.06
CA LEU A 42 -5.09 4.74 0.05
C LEU A 42 -4.22 3.88 0.97
N ALA A 43 -4.82 3.23 1.96
CA ALA A 43 -4.14 2.20 2.74
C ALA A 43 -4.56 0.80 2.30
N ILE A 44 -3.60 -0.09 2.11
CA ILE A 44 -3.81 -1.52 1.88
C ILE A 44 -3.40 -2.23 3.17
N VAL A 45 -4.37 -2.83 3.85
CA VAL A 45 -4.18 -3.45 5.17
C VAL A 45 -4.48 -4.94 5.13
N GLY A 46 -3.87 -5.70 6.03
CA GLY A 46 -4.09 -7.14 6.18
C GLY A 46 -2.91 -7.83 6.85
N GLU A 47 -3.06 -9.11 7.21
CA GLU A 47 -2.00 -9.91 7.84
C GLU A 47 -0.74 -10.01 6.95
N SER A 48 0.41 -10.33 7.58
CA SER A 48 1.63 -10.66 6.83
C SER A 48 1.37 -11.83 5.88
N GLY A 49 1.93 -11.77 4.67
CA GLY A 49 1.71 -12.80 3.65
C GLY A 49 0.37 -12.68 2.89
N SER A 50 -0.48 -11.68 3.15
CA SER A 50 -1.73 -11.48 2.38
C SER A 50 -1.53 -11.01 0.92
N GLY A 51 -0.29 -10.69 0.51
CA GLY A 51 0.05 -10.31 -0.87
C GLY A 51 0.22 -8.80 -1.10
N LYS A 52 0.10 -7.94 -0.09
CA LYS A 52 0.15 -6.46 -0.20
C LYS A 52 1.36 -5.93 -0.97
N SER A 53 2.56 -6.29 -0.52
CA SER A 53 3.80 -5.84 -1.17
C SER A 53 3.97 -6.42 -2.57
N VAL A 54 3.50 -7.66 -2.82
CA VAL A 54 3.49 -8.26 -4.16
C VAL A 54 2.58 -7.48 -5.09
N PHE A 55 1.37 -7.13 -4.63
CA PHE A 55 0.41 -6.33 -5.38
C PHE A 55 1.00 -4.99 -5.83
N THR A 56 1.59 -4.23 -4.92
CA THR A 56 2.17 -2.92 -5.28
C THR A 56 3.48 -3.01 -6.07
N LYS A 57 4.28 -4.07 -5.89
CA LYS A 57 5.46 -4.33 -6.73
C LYS A 57 5.11 -4.55 -8.20
N THR A 58 3.88 -5.00 -8.52
CA THR A 58 3.44 -5.11 -9.93
C THR A 58 3.40 -3.77 -10.63
N PHE A 59 3.10 -2.68 -9.93
CA PHE A 59 3.04 -1.31 -10.50
C PHE A 59 4.42 -0.78 -10.92
N LEU A 60 5.47 -1.43 -10.44
CA LEU A 60 6.87 -1.08 -10.71
C LEU A 60 7.60 -2.17 -11.50
N GLY A 61 6.94 -3.27 -11.85
CA GLY A 61 7.60 -4.42 -12.46
C GLY A 61 8.73 -5.00 -11.61
N MET A 62 8.56 -4.99 -10.27
CA MET A 62 9.56 -5.42 -9.29
C MET A 62 9.20 -6.78 -8.66
N LEU A 63 8.51 -7.63 -9.41
CA LEU A 63 8.32 -9.01 -8.99
C LEU A 63 9.66 -9.77 -9.01
N ASP A 64 9.82 -10.70 -8.08
CA ASP A 64 10.97 -11.60 -8.09
C ASP A 64 10.97 -12.45 -9.37
N SER A 65 12.13 -12.95 -9.78
CA SER A 65 12.34 -13.64 -11.07
C SER A 65 11.45 -14.87 -11.30
N ASN A 66 10.92 -15.46 -10.23
CA ASN A 66 9.99 -16.59 -10.27
C ASN A 66 8.52 -16.15 -10.23
N GLY A 67 8.23 -14.84 -10.16
CA GLY A 67 6.90 -14.25 -10.16
C GLY A 67 6.52 -13.66 -11.51
N LYS A 68 5.24 -13.76 -11.87
CA LYS A 68 4.70 -13.15 -13.10
C LYS A 68 3.26 -12.70 -12.91
N ILE A 69 2.88 -11.66 -13.66
CA ILE A 69 1.47 -11.35 -13.90
C ILE A 69 0.93 -12.45 -14.82
N ASP A 70 -0.09 -13.18 -14.36
CA ASP A 70 -0.68 -14.29 -15.11
C ASP A 70 -1.84 -13.80 -16.00
N SER A 71 -2.64 -12.88 -15.49
CA SER A 71 -3.72 -12.20 -16.21
C SER A 71 -4.13 -10.90 -15.54
N GLY A 72 -5.01 -10.13 -16.20
CA GLY A 72 -5.49 -8.84 -15.73
C GLY A 72 -4.66 -7.68 -16.25
N HIS A 73 -5.10 -6.47 -15.93
CA HIS A 73 -4.53 -5.23 -16.45
C HIS A 73 -4.20 -4.25 -15.32
N ILE A 74 -3.21 -3.39 -15.56
CA ILE A 74 -2.80 -2.30 -14.67
C ILE A 74 -2.72 -1.03 -15.50
N PHE A 75 -3.80 -0.28 -15.57
CA PHE A 75 -3.86 0.97 -16.30
C PHE A 75 -3.32 2.11 -15.44
N PHE A 76 -2.32 2.79 -15.95
CA PHE A 76 -1.73 3.96 -15.31
C PHE A 76 -1.89 5.19 -16.21
N ARG A 77 -2.28 6.30 -15.62
CA ARG A 77 -2.38 7.58 -16.30
C ARG A 77 -1.02 8.29 -16.26
N ASP A 78 -0.19 7.95 -17.25
CA ASP A 78 1.13 8.54 -17.45
C ASP A 78 1.04 9.99 -17.94
N ARG A 79 2.08 10.76 -17.73
CA ARG A 79 2.23 12.12 -18.23
C ARG A 79 3.51 12.23 -19.04
N ASP A 80 3.40 12.69 -20.29
CA ASP A 80 4.55 12.92 -21.15
C ASP A 80 5.35 14.20 -20.73
N LYS A 81 6.43 14.50 -21.46
CA LYS A 81 7.30 15.65 -21.19
C LYS A 81 6.59 17.00 -21.40
N ASP A 82 5.56 17.02 -22.21
CA ASP A 82 4.77 18.22 -22.57
C ASP A 82 3.57 18.37 -21.62
N GLY A 83 3.40 17.46 -20.66
CA GLY A 83 2.34 17.48 -19.67
C GLY A 83 1.04 16.81 -20.12
N ASN A 84 0.99 16.24 -21.33
CA ASN A 84 -0.19 15.54 -21.83
C ASN A 84 -0.34 14.18 -21.13
N GLU A 85 -1.58 13.81 -20.83
CA GLU A 85 -1.87 12.54 -20.18
C GLU A 85 -2.26 11.47 -21.19
N LYS A 86 -1.72 10.27 -21.00
CA LYS A 86 -2.09 9.07 -21.73
C LYS A 86 -2.29 7.91 -20.76
N ILE A 87 -3.16 6.99 -21.11
CA ILE A 87 -3.33 5.75 -20.35
C ILE A 87 -2.40 4.69 -20.94
N VAL A 88 -1.59 4.08 -20.08
CA VAL A 88 -0.70 2.97 -20.43
C VAL A 88 -1.07 1.75 -19.60
N ASP A 89 -0.92 0.56 -20.16
CA ASP A 89 -1.11 -0.69 -19.43
C ASP A 89 0.25 -1.23 -18.99
N LEU A 90 0.54 -1.09 -17.70
CA LEU A 90 1.79 -1.53 -17.10
C LEU A 90 1.94 -3.07 -17.11
N SER A 91 0.83 -3.82 -17.19
CA SER A 91 0.87 -5.29 -17.26
C SER A 91 1.54 -5.81 -18.54
N THR A 92 1.62 -4.96 -19.57
CA THR A 92 2.23 -5.31 -20.86
C THR A 92 3.71 -4.92 -20.97
N TYR A 93 4.25 -4.22 -19.97
CA TYR A 93 5.66 -3.79 -20.00
C TYR A 93 6.60 -4.98 -19.84
N ALA A 94 7.49 -5.17 -20.80
CA ALA A 94 8.39 -6.32 -20.87
C ALA A 94 9.87 -5.94 -20.72
N THR A 95 10.22 -4.68 -20.99
CA THR A 95 11.62 -4.24 -21.05
C THR A 95 11.97 -3.29 -19.92
N GLU A 96 13.23 -3.33 -19.47
CA GLU A 96 13.75 -2.39 -18.47
C GLU A 96 13.62 -0.93 -18.93
N LYS A 97 13.77 -0.67 -20.24
CA LYS A 97 13.63 0.66 -20.81
C LYS A 97 12.21 1.24 -20.62
N GLU A 98 11.17 0.42 -20.73
CA GLU A 98 9.80 0.83 -20.45
C GLU A 98 9.63 1.13 -18.96
N TRP A 99 10.10 0.25 -18.08
CA TRP A 99 10.02 0.44 -16.65
C TRP A 99 10.78 1.66 -16.12
N LEU A 100 11.90 2.05 -16.73
CA LEU A 100 12.63 3.29 -16.41
C LEU A 100 11.83 4.57 -16.69
N THR A 101 10.77 4.51 -17.49
CA THR A 101 9.86 5.64 -17.69
C THR A 101 8.91 5.84 -16.51
N ILE A 102 8.69 4.79 -15.71
CA ILE A 102 7.74 4.75 -14.59
C ILE A 102 8.47 4.82 -13.24
N ARG A 103 9.44 3.88 -13.02
CA ARG A 103 10.15 3.76 -11.75
C ARG A 103 10.90 5.03 -11.38
N GLY A 104 10.69 5.50 -10.14
CA GLY A 104 11.34 6.69 -9.60
C GLY A 104 10.91 8.01 -10.25
N LYS A 105 10.27 7.97 -11.42
CA LYS A 105 9.85 9.15 -12.17
C LYS A 105 8.36 9.45 -12.04
N GLN A 106 7.52 8.44 -12.21
CA GLN A 106 6.06 8.57 -12.11
C GLN A 106 5.53 7.90 -10.85
N ILE A 107 6.08 6.73 -10.53
CA ILE A 107 5.76 5.95 -9.35
C ILE A 107 7.06 5.70 -8.59
N ALA A 108 7.12 6.09 -7.32
CA ALA A 108 8.23 5.83 -6.43
C ALA A 108 7.79 4.96 -5.25
N MET A 109 8.74 4.27 -4.62
CA MET A 109 8.48 3.38 -3.51
C MET A 109 9.46 3.60 -2.36
N ILE A 110 8.94 3.70 -1.15
CA ILE A 110 9.68 3.61 0.10
C ILE A 110 9.55 2.18 0.58
N MET A 111 10.69 1.47 0.70
CA MET A 111 10.74 0.08 1.15
C MET A 111 10.74 -0.02 2.67
N GLN A 112 10.40 -1.20 3.17
CA GLN A 112 10.21 -1.52 4.59
C GLN A 112 11.42 -1.20 5.48
N ASP A 113 12.65 -1.38 5.00
CA ASP A 113 13.87 -1.19 5.81
C ASP A 113 14.76 -0.05 5.26
N PRO A 114 14.86 1.09 5.97
CA PRO A 114 15.73 2.19 5.58
C PRO A 114 17.22 1.84 5.70
N MET A 115 17.57 0.81 6.49
CA MET A 115 18.97 0.40 6.68
C MET A 115 19.52 -0.29 5.45
N THR A 116 18.70 -1.04 4.73
CA THR A 116 19.08 -1.74 3.48
C THR A 116 18.87 -0.89 2.24
N SER A 117 18.09 0.20 2.35
CA SER A 117 17.77 1.09 1.22
C SER A 117 18.89 2.07 0.87
N LEU A 118 19.78 2.40 1.82
CA LEU A 118 20.90 3.33 1.62
C LEU A 118 22.20 2.58 1.44
N ASN A 119 22.98 2.95 0.42
CA ASN A 119 24.31 2.41 0.22
C ASN A 119 25.28 2.99 1.28
N PRO A 120 25.84 2.17 2.20
CA PRO A 120 26.69 2.67 3.29
C PRO A 120 28.03 3.27 2.83
N LEU A 121 28.47 2.96 1.60
CA LEU A 121 29.73 3.41 1.03
C LEU A 121 29.63 4.71 0.21
N LYS A 122 28.40 5.23 0.02
CA LYS A 122 28.13 6.49 -0.69
C LYS A 122 27.61 7.54 0.28
N THR A 123 28.01 8.80 0.06
CA THR A 123 27.46 9.92 0.83
C THR A 123 25.97 10.12 0.49
N ILE A 124 25.25 10.78 1.39
CA ILE A 124 23.82 11.07 1.21
C ILE A 124 23.58 11.92 -0.03
N GLY A 125 24.37 13.00 -0.20
CA GLY A 125 24.29 13.86 -1.38
C GLY A 125 24.49 13.09 -2.68
N HIS A 126 25.51 12.21 -2.73
CA HIS A 126 25.78 11.40 -3.94
C HIS A 126 24.58 10.52 -4.31
N GLN A 127 23.91 9.89 -3.34
CA GLN A 127 22.75 9.02 -3.62
C GLN A 127 21.54 9.81 -4.11
N LEU A 128 21.30 11.01 -3.58
CA LEU A 128 20.26 11.92 -4.07
C LEU A 128 20.57 12.44 -5.47
N GLU A 129 21.79 12.91 -5.70
CA GLU A 129 22.25 13.44 -7.00
C GLU A 129 22.20 12.36 -8.09
N GLU A 130 22.65 11.15 -7.79
CA GLU A 130 22.60 10.00 -8.69
C GLU A 130 21.16 9.71 -9.16
N THR A 131 20.19 9.74 -8.25
CA THR A 131 18.78 9.56 -8.57
C THR A 131 18.24 10.68 -9.48
N VAL A 132 18.59 11.93 -9.20
CA VAL A 132 18.19 13.08 -10.03
C VAL A 132 18.78 12.97 -11.42
N LEU A 133 20.10 12.70 -11.53
CA LEU A 133 20.82 12.60 -12.82
C LEU A 133 20.37 11.41 -13.66
N LEU A 134 19.92 10.31 -13.02
CA LEU A 134 19.41 9.15 -13.75
C LEU A 134 18.09 9.44 -14.51
N HIS A 135 17.25 10.28 -13.93
CA HIS A 135 15.88 10.49 -14.42
C HIS A 135 15.64 11.87 -15.06
N ARG A 136 16.56 12.83 -14.85
CA ARG A 136 16.46 14.19 -15.37
C ARG A 136 17.70 14.58 -16.17
N ASP A 137 17.48 15.34 -17.22
CA ASP A 137 18.55 15.93 -18.02
C ASP A 137 18.93 17.28 -17.41
N VAL A 138 19.77 17.26 -16.36
CA VAL A 138 20.20 18.43 -15.58
C VAL A 138 21.70 18.37 -15.32
N SER A 139 22.31 19.51 -15.03
CA SER A 139 23.72 19.58 -14.64
C SER A 139 23.95 19.00 -13.22
N LYS A 140 25.21 18.70 -12.88
CA LYS A 140 25.58 18.23 -11.54
C LYS A 140 25.28 19.28 -10.46
N GLU A 141 25.46 20.55 -10.79
CA GLU A 141 25.17 21.70 -9.92
C GLU A 141 23.67 21.77 -9.61
N GLU A 142 22.82 21.59 -10.61
CA GLU A 142 21.36 21.54 -10.44
C GLU A 142 20.93 20.31 -9.65
N ALA A 143 21.55 19.14 -9.90
CA ALA A 143 21.28 17.94 -9.13
C ALA A 143 21.66 18.12 -7.64
N HIS A 144 22.82 18.74 -7.37
CA HIS A 144 23.23 19.06 -6.01
C HIS A 144 22.27 20.04 -5.31
N LYS A 145 21.89 21.11 -5.99
CA LYS A 145 20.89 22.05 -5.48
C LYS A 145 19.59 21.35 -5.12
N ARG A 146 19.11 20.47 -6.01
CA ARG A 146 17.90 19.67 -5.77
C ARG A 146 18.07 18.73 -4.56
N ALA A 147 19.23 18.10 -4.37
CA ALA A 147 19.51 17.27 -3.22
C ALA A 147 19.41 18.06 -1.89
N VAL A 148 19.94 19.27 -1.85
CA VAL A 148 19.86 20.16 -0.70
C VAL A 148 18.42 20.59 -0.41
N GLU A 149 17.65 20.96 -1.44
CA GLU A 149 16.23 21.29 -1.33
C GLU A 149 15.42 20.11 -0.74
N LEU A 150 15.64 18.90 -1.25
CA LEU A 150 14.97 17.69 -0.77
C LEU A 150 15.27 17.39 0.69
N LEU A 151 16.53 17.50 1.12
CA LEU A 151 16.90 17.33 2.52
C LEU A 151 16.23 18.37 3.42
N THR A 152 16.09 19.60 2.93
CA THR A 152 15.35 20.68 3.63
C THR A 152 13.87 20.33 3.75
N ASP A 153 13.24 19.89 2.66
CA ASP A 153 11.81 19.52 2.62
C ASP A 153 11.47 18.39 3.58
N VAL A 154 12.38 17.42 3.76
CA VAL A 154 12.19 16.32 4.74
C VAL A 154 12.64 16.70 6.17
N GLY A 155 13.04 17.97 6.40
CA GLY A 155 13.39 18.49 7.72
C GLY A 155 14.74 18.00 8.25
N ILE A 156 15.73 17.84 7.38
CA ILE A 156 17.13 17.61 7.77
C ILE A 156 17.82 18.96 7.96
N ASN A 157 18.26 19.23 9.17
CA ASN A 157 19.02 20.46 9.49
C ASN A 157 20.41 20.44 8.85
N GLU A 158 20.95 21.61 8.48
CA GLU A 158 22.27 21.79 7.84
C GLU A 158 22.44 20.92 6.57
N PRO A 159 21.51 20.98 5.59
CA PRO A 159 21.44 20.04 4.48
C PRO A 159 22.73 20.00 3.64
N GLU A 160 23.37 21.14 3.39
CA GLU A 160 24.66 21.23 2.68
C GLU A 160 25.79 20.41 3.36
N ARG A 161 25.87 20.49 4.67
CA ARG A 161 26.84 19.69 5.46
C ARG A 161 26.45 18.23 5.43
N ARG A 162 25.16 17.91 5.58
CA ARG A 162 24.63 16.56 5.61
C ARG A 162 24.78 15.82 4.29
N CYS A 163 24.75 16.51 3.15
CA CYS A 163 25.05 15.91 1.85
C CYS A 163 26.43 15.20 1.81
N LYS A 164 27.41 15.71 2.57
CA LYS A 164 28.76 15.16 2.58
C LYS A 164 28.95 13.98 3.55
N GLN A 165 27.94 13.66 4.35
CA GLN A 165 27.98 12.61 5.35
C GLN A 165 27.49 11.27 4.78
N TYR A 166 27.86 10.19 5.48
CA TYR A 166 27.48 8.82 5.15
C TYR A 166 26.25 8.35 5.97
N PRO A 167 25.53 7.34 5.52
CA PRO A 167 24.34 6.84 6.23
C PRO A 167 24.59 6.47 7.69
N HIS A 168 25.74 5.95 8.06
CA HIS A 168 26.08 5.56 9.44
C HIS A 168 26.18 6.75 10.41
N GLU A 169 26.31 7.99 9.91
CA GLU A 169 26.33 9.20 10.70
C GLU A 169 24.92 9.74 11.00
N PHE A 170 23.87 9.08 10.50
CA PHE A 170 22.44 9.45 10.65
C PHE A 170 21.74 8.52 11.63
N SER A 171 20.82 9.05 12.43
CA SER A 171 19.88 8.23 13.22
C SER A 171 18.90 7.49 12.32
N GLY A 172 18.19 6.47 12.84
CA GLY A 172 17.19 5.73 12.09
C GLY A 172 16.12 6.61 11.46
N GLY A 173 15.56 7.55 12.22
CA GLY A 173 14.57 8.51 11.71
C GLY A 173 15.15 9.49 10.68
N MET A 174 16.42 9.88 10.80
CA MET A 174 17.08 10.70 9.76
C MET A 174 17.30 9.90 8.48
N ARG A 175 17.72 8.62 8.57
CA ARG A 175 17.85 7.75 7.39
C ARG A 175 16.53 7.57 6.68
N GLN A 176 15.43 7.37 7.43
CA GLN A 176 14.09 7.28 6.84
C GLN A 176 13.70 8.56 6.10
N ARG A 177 14.01 9.75 6.66
CA ARG A 177 13.80 11.03 5.97
C ARG A 177 14.59 11.13 4.67
N VAL A 178 15.84 10.64 4.66
CA VAL A 178 16.66 10.58 3.44
C VAL A 178 16.06 9.63 2.39
N VAL A 179 15.57 8.46 2.80
CA VAL A 179 14.88 7.52 1.88
C VAL A 179 13.64 8.17 1.27
N ILE A 180 12.87 8.93 2.09
CA ILE A 180 11.73 9.72 1.58
C ILE A 180 12.21 10.78 0.57
N ALA A 181 13.30 11.49 0.87
CA ALA A 181 13.87 12.50 -0.04
C ALA A 181 14.30 11.87 -1.38
N ILE A 182 14.94 10.69 -1.36
CA ILE A 182 15.31 9.95 -2.58
C ILE A 182 14.07 9.56 -3.37
N ALA A 183 13.03 9.04 -2.73
CA ALA A 183 11.80 8.66 -3.40
C ALA A 183 11.10 9.85 -4.08
N LEU A 184 11.25 11.06 -3.52
CA LEU A 184 10.67 12.30 -4.06
C LEU A 184 11.58 13.04 -5.05
N ALA A 185 12.79 12.55 -5.31
CA ALA A 185 13.81 13.27 -6.09
C ALA A 185 13.35 13.71 -7.49
N CYS A 186 12.47 12.92 -8.11
CA CYS A 186 11.99 13.15 -9.47
C CYS A 186 10.52 13.62 -9.55
N ASP A 187 9.94 14.08 -8.44
CA ASP A 187 8.55 14.54 -8.34
C ASP A 187 7.55 13.49 -8.85
N PRO A 188 7.52 12.29 -8.26
CA PRO A 188 6.62 11.24 -8.66
C PRO A 188 5.15 11.67 -8.45
N ARG A 189 4.22 11.04 -9.16
CA ARG A 189 2.78 11.27 -8.98
C ARG A 189 2.16 10.30 -7.99
N VAL A 190 2.78 9.13 -7.84
CA VAL A 190 2.37 8.08 -6.90
C VAL A 190 3.55 7.71 -6.01
N LEU A 191 3.34 7.71 -4.71
CA LEU A 191 4.30 7.27 -3.71
C LEU A 191 3.76 6.03 -2.98
N ILE A 192 4.43 4.90 -3.13
CA ILE A 192 4.13 3.68 -2.40
C ILE A 192 4.97 3.66 -1.13
N CYS A 193 4.34 3.46 0.02
CA CYS A 193 4.97 3.40 1.34
C CYS A 193 4.77 1.98 1.90
N ASP A 194 5.74 1.09 1.68
CA ASP A 194 5.68 -0.29 2.18
C ASP A 194 6.25 -0.35 3.59
N GLU A 195 5.35 -0.41 4.58
CA GLU A 195 5.67 -0.41 6.02
C GLU A 195 6.70 0.66 6.43
N PRO A 196 6.47 1.95 6.12
CA PRO A 196 7.50 2.98 6.14
C PRO A 196 8.04 3.30 7.55
N THR A 197 7.51 2.65 8.60
CA THR A 197 7.83 2.99 9.99
C THR A 197 8.10 1.76 10.88
N THR A 198 8.12 0.55 10.34
CA THR A 198 8.21 -0.71 11.12
C THR A 198 9.47 -0.81 11.98
N ALA A 199 10.59 -0.21 11.56
CA ALA A 199 11.87 -0.25 12.30
C ALA A 199 12.10 0.97 13.22
N LEU A 200 11.06 1.79 13.49
CA LEU A 200 11.17 3.05 14.21
C LEU A 200 10.40 3.00 15.53
N ASP A 201 10.85 3.76 16.51
CA ASP A 201 10.07 3.98 17.74
C ASP A 201 8.78 4.77 17.47
N VAL A 202 7.79 4.62 18.35
CA VAL A 202 6.43 5.18 18.18
C VAL A 202 6.44 6.70 17.94
N THR A 203 7.34 7.43 18.61
CA THR A 203 7.44 8.89 18.48
C THR A 203 7.95 9.29 17.10
N ILE A 204 9.01 8.64 16.62
CA ILE A 204 9.57 8.87 15.30
C ILE A 204 8.59 8.40 14.21
N GLN A 205 7.90 7.27 14.42
CA GLN A 205 6.86 6.79 13.54
C GLN A 205 5.79 7.85 13.25
N ALA A 206 5.24 8.47 14.31
CA ALA A 206 4.24 9.54 14.16
C ALA A 206 4.79 10.76 13.38
N GLN A 207 6.06 11.12 13.62
CA GLN A 207 6.71 12.23 12.90
C GLN A 207 6.91 11.91 11.40
N ILE A 208 7.31 10.69 11.05
CA ILE A 208 7.50 10.26 9.66
C ILE A 208 6.15 10.23 8.91
N LEU A 209 5.11 9.69 9.53
CA LEU A 209 3.77 9.67 8.93
C LEU A 209 3.22 11.09 8.69
N LYS A 210 3.39 11.97 9.67
CA LYS A 210 3.03 13.40 9.53
C LYS A 210 3.82 14.06 8.41
N LEU A 211 5.12 13.77 8.30
CA LEU A 211 5.97 14.28 7.21
C LEU A 211 5.44 13.84 5.85
N ILE A 212 5.21 12.53 5.65
CA ILE A 212 4.70 12.00 4.37
C ILE A 212 3.36 12.65 4.03
N ARG A 213 2.43 12.78 4.99
CA ARG A 213 1.13 13.45 4.77
C ARG A 213 1.29 14.93 4.39
N THR A 214 2.21 15.66 5.04
CA THR A 214 2.50 17.06 4.69
C THR A 214 3.05 17.18 3.28
N LEU A 215 3.97 16.29 2.89
CA LEU A 215 4.54 16.26 1.54
C LEU A 215 3.51 15.84 0.50
N GLN A 216 2.64 14.89 0.81
CA GLN A 216 1.53 14.47 -0.03
C GLN A 216 0.61 15.65 -0.37
N GLN A 217 0.22 16.43 0.63
CA GLN A 217 -0.62 17.63 0.43
C GLN A 217 0.11 18.73 -0.34
N LYS A 218 1.39 19.01 0.02
CA LYS A 218 2.21 20.06 -0.62
C LYS A 218 2.47 19.77 -2.10
N LEU A 219 2.66 18.51 -2.46
CA LEU A 219 3.07 18.07 -3.80
C LEU A 219 1.92 17.43 -4.59
N GLU A 220 0.70 17.41 -4.05
CA GLU A 220 -0.49 16.79 -4.65
C GLU A 220 -0.24 15.30 -5.04
N LEU A 221 0.51 14.57 -4.21
CA LEU A 221 0.84 13.17 -4.45
C LEU A 221 -0.36 12.27 -4.17
N THR A 222 -0.46 11.20 -4.93
CA THR A 222 -1.25 10.03 -4.53
C THR A 222 -0.36 9.13 -3.69
N THR A 223 -0.80 8.71 -2.51
CA THR A 223 -0.03 7.82 -1.64
C THR A 223 -0.71 6.48 -1.45
N ILE A 224 0.07 5.40 -1.49
CA ILE A 224 -0.40 4.04 -1.21
C ILE A 224 0.39 3.53 -0.01
N TYR A 225 -0.28 3.40 1.13
CA TYR A 225 0.32 2.84 2.34
C TYR A 225 0.07 1.33 2.40
N ILE A 226 1.11 0.56 2.65
CA ILE A 226 1.02 -0.86 2.99
C ILE A 226 1.38 -0.99 4.46
N THR A 227 0.49 -1.53 5.25
CA THR A 227 0.74 -1.77 6.67
C THR A 227 -0.18 -2.86 7.22
N HIS A 228 0.24 -3.47 8.31
CA HIS A 228 -0.62 -4.33 9.14
C HIS A 228 -1.21 -3.59 10.34
N ASP A 229 -0.79 -2.34 10.59
CA ASP A 229 -1.22 -1.52 11.73
C ASP A 229 -2.36 -0.57 11.33
N LEU A 230 -3.59 -0.93 11.71
CA LEU A 230 -4.78 -0.08 11.50
C LEU A 230 -4.72 1.21 12.30
N GLY A 231 -4.01 1.26 13.43
CA GLY A 231 -3.84 2.48 14.22
C GLY A 231 -3.06 3.56 13.46
N VAL A 232 -2.09 3.14 12.66
CA VAL A 232 -1.36 4.02 11.72
C VAL A 232 -2.28 4.55 10.64
N VAL A 233 -3.08 3.68 10.05
CA VAL A 233 -3.97 3.97 8.92
C VAL A 233 -4.98 5.05 9.24
N ALA A 234 -5.57 5.00 10.44
CA ALA A 234 -6.57 5.97 10.91
C ALA A 234 -6.11 7.44 10.79
N ASN A 235 -4.78 7.68 10.84
CA ASN A 235 -4.21 9.02 10.83
C ASN A 235 -3.77 9.51 9.44
N VAL A 236 -3.64 8.61 8.46
CA VAL A 236 -3.02 8.94 7.17
C VAL A 236 -3.89 8.63 5.95
N ALA A 237 -4.83 7.70 6.07
CA ALA A 237 -5.59 7.22 4.93
C ALA A 237 -6.94 7.93 4.75
N ASP A 238 -7.27 8.23 3.51
CA ASP A 238 -8.61 8.66 3.11
C ASP A 238 -9.52 7.45 2.83
N ARG A 239 -8.94 6.39 2.23
CA ARG A 239 -9.60 5.11 1.92
C ARG A 239 -8.75 3.94 2.38
N ILE A 240 -9.41 2.83 2.67
CA ILE A 240 -8.79 1.58 3.09
C ILE A 240 -9.26 0.45 2.20
N ALA A 241 -8.32 -0.35 1.71
CA ALA A 241 -8.56 -1.63 1.06
C ALA A 241 -8.06 -2.74 1.98
N VAL A 242 -8.94 -3.58 2.47
CA VAL A 242 -8.62 -4.72 3.33
C VAL A 242 -8.30 -5.91 2.45
N MET A 243 -7.10 -6.45 2.61
CA MET A 243 -6.59 -7.54 1.78
C MET A 243 -6.39 -8.81 2.60
N TYR A 244 -6.92 -9.92 2.10
CA TYR A 244 -6.75 -11.25 2.69
C TYR A 244 -6.44 -12.28 1.62
N ALA A 245 -5.38 -13.07 1.83
CA ALA A 245 -5.01 -14.20 0.97
C ALA A 245 -5.04 -13.87 -0.54
N GLY A 246 -4.49 -12.71 -0.94
CA GLY A 246 -4.38 -12.30 -2.34
C GLY A 246 -5.65 -11.70 -2.96
N ASP A 247 -6.64 -11.34 -2.15
CA ASP A 247 -7.88 -10.71 -2.60
C ASP A 247 -8.19 -9.44 -1.79
N ILE A 248 -8.86 -8.46 -2.41
CA ILE A 248 -9.49 -7.33 -1.69
C ILE A 248 -10.87 -7.79 -1.25
N ILE A 249 -11.08 -7.84 0.06
CA ILE A 249 -12.33 -8.33 0.64
C ILE A 249 -13.25 -7.22 1.12
N GLU A 250 -12.71 -6.05 1.42
CA GLU A 250 -13.50 -4.88 1.78
C GLU A 250 -12.75 -3.61 1.39
N VAL A 251 -13.44 -2.60 0.85
CA VAL A 251 -12.87 -1.31 0.48
C VAL A 251 -13.87 -0.21 0.75
N GLY A 252 -13.42 0.88 1.39
CA GLY A 252 -14.28 2.01 1.74
C GLY A 252 -13.46 3.22 2.21
N LYS A 253 -14.14 4.32 2.54
CA LYS A 253 -13.51 5.42 3.24
C LYS A 253 -13.00 4.96 4.60
N CYS A 254 -11.99 5.65 5.12
CA CYS A 254 -11.42 5.33 6.43
C CYS A 254 -12.50 5.16 7.51
N ASP A 255 -13.42 6.12 7.61
CA ASP A 255 -14.55 6.09 8.54
C ASP A 255 -15.48 4.89 8.33
N GLU A 256 -15.76 4.52 7.07
CA GLU A 256 -16.64 3.40 6.75
C GLU A 256 -16.05 2.09 7.23
N ILE A 257 -14.74 1.89 7.02
CA ILE A 257 -14.03 0.67 7.46
C ILE A 257 -13.90 0.63 8.98
N PHE A 258 -13.62 1.76 9.63
CA PHE A 258 -13.47 1.77 11.10
C PHE A 258 -14.81 1.61 11.83
N TYR A 259 -15.85 2.30 11.38
CA TYR A 259 -17.11 2.42 12.12
C TYR A 259 -18.28 1.62 11.52
N ASN A 260 -18.13 1.08 10.31
CA ASN A 260 -19.21 0.35 9.61
C ASN A 260 -18.70 -0.87 8.83
N ALA A 261 -17.57 -1.46 9.24
CA ALA A 261 -17.05 -2.67 8.62
C ALA A 261 -18.10 -3.78 8.52
N LYS A 262 -18.07 -4.54 7.43
CA LYS A 262 -19.03 -5.60 7.15
C LYS A 262 -18.41 -6.99 7.02
N HIS A 263 -17.12 -7.07 6.70
CA HIS A 263 -16.45 -8.36 6.57
C HIS A 263 -15.97 -8.88 7.93
N PRO A 264 -16.23 -10.16 8.28
CA PRO A 264 -15.77 -10.74 9.54
C PRO A 264 -14.25 -10.66 9.78
N TYR A 265 -13.44 -10.73 8.73
CA TYR A 265 -12.00 -10.52 8.85
C TYR A 265 -11.66 -9.08 9.26
N THR A 266 -12.35 -8.08 8.71
CA THR A 266 -12.17 -6.68 9.11
C THR A 266 -12.60 -6.47 10.57
N TRP A 267 -13.67 -7.12 11.01
CA TRP A 267 -14.08 -7.12 12.42
C TRP A 267 -12.97 -7.70 13.32
N ALA A 268 -12.37 -8.80 12.89
CA ALA A 268 -11.30 -9.46 13.61
C ALA A 268 -10.04 -8.58 13.71
N LEU A 269 -9.66 -7.91 12.60
CA LEU A 269 -8.56 -6.94 12.60
C LEU A 269 -8.84 -5.74 13.53
N LEU A 270 -10.04 -5.17 13.48
CA LEU A 270 -10.43 -4.07 14.37
C LEU A 270 -10.44 -4.51 15.84
N SER A 271 -10.97 -5.70 16.15
CA SER A 271 -11.01 -6.24 17.50
C SER A 271 -9.62 -6.53 18.08
N SER A 272 -8.60 -6.69 17.24
CA SER A 272 -7.22 -6.89 17.68
C SER A 272 -6.46 -5.59 18.01
N LEU A 273 -7.10 -4.42 17.82
CA LEU A 273 -6.49 -3.13 18.15
C LEU A 273 -6.32 -2.97 19.67
N PRO A 274 -5.10 -2.68 20.17
CA PRO A 274 -4.87 -2.52 21.62
C PRO A 274 -5.74 -1.44 22.28
N GLN A 275 -6.10 -0.40 21.52
CA GLN A 275 -6.93 0.71 21.99
C GLN A 275 -8.39 0.31 22.24
N LEU A 276 -8.84 -0.82 21.71
CA LEU A 276 -10.17 -1.38 21.90
C LEU A 276 -10.21 -2.50 22.95
N GLY A 277 -9.04 -2.95 23.40
CA GLY A 277 -8.91 -3.95 24.46
C GLY A 277 -9.54 -3.47 25.77
N ILE A 278 -10.22 -4.38 26.47
CA ILE A 278 -10.73 -4.14 27.81
C ILE A 278 -9.59 -4.44 28.78
N LYS A 279 -9.36 -3.53 29.72
CA LYS A 279 -8.30 -3.71 30.74
C LYS A 279 -8.59 -4.97 31.58
N GLY A 280 -7.72 -5.98 31.44
CA GLY A 280 -7.84 -7.26 32.16
C GLY A 280 -8.44 -8.40 31.34
N GLU A 281 -8.78 -8.17 30.06
CA GLU A 281 -9.15 -9.22 29.10
C GLU A 281 -8.03 -9.42 28.08
N ASP A 282 -7.90 -10.64 27.56
CA ASP A 282 -6.98 -10.94 26.48
C ASP A 282 -7.43 -10.23 25.19
N LEU A 283 -6.46 -9.70 24.45
CA LEU A 283 -6.74 -9.12 23.13
C LEU A 283 -7.28 -10.21 22.19
N TYR A 284 -8.28 -9.85 21.41
CA TYR A 284 -8.79 -10.75 20.37
C TYR A 284 -7.69 -11.12 19.41
N SER A 285 -7.47 -12.41 19.22
CA SER A 285 -6.54 -12.95 18.23
C SER A 285 -7.31 -13.73 17.17
N ILE A 286 -6.96 -13.53 15.90
CA ILE A 286 -7.55 -14.29 14.79
C ILE A 286 -7.03 -15.72 14.87
N THR A 287 -7.91 -16.67 15.17
CA THR A 287 -7.56 -18.09 15.30
C THR A 287 -7.22 -18.74 13.96
N GLY A 288 -6.42 -19.80 14.01
CA GLY A 288 -6.04 -20.58 12.82
C GLY A 288 -4.94 -19.91 11.98
N THR A 289 -4.59 -20.54 10.88
CA THR A 289 -3.55 -20.09 9.93
C THR A 289 -4.17 -19.61 8.62
N PRO A 290 -3.57 -18.62 7.92
CA PRO A 290 -3.97 -18.26 6.57
C PRO A 290 -3.99 -19.48 5.63
N PRO A 291 -4.84 -19.47 4.59
CA PRO A 291 -4.94 -20.60 3.68
C PRO A 291 -3.66 -20.81 2.86
N ASN A 292 -3.44 -22.06 2.46
CA ASN A 292 -2.33 -22.39 1.57
C ASN A 292 -2.65 -21.93 0.13
N LEU A 293 -1.93 -20.91 -0.35
CA LEU A 293 -2.10 -20.34 -1.69
C LEU A 293 -1.57 -21.23 -2.84
N MET A 294 -0.98 -22.40 -2.54
CA MET A 294 -0.67 -23.43 -3.53
C MET A 294 -1.91 -24.21 -3.94
N GLN A 295 -2.95 -24.21 -3.10
CA GLN A 295 -4.21 -24.88 -3.38
C GLN A 295 -5.21 -23.89 -3.98
N GLU A 296 -6.09 -24.41 -4.82
CA GLU A 296 -7.22 -23.62 -5.34
C GLU A 296 -8.20 -23.31 -4.21
N ILE A 297 -8.49 -22.04 -4.00
CA ILE A 297 -9.49 -21.56 -3.04
C ILE A 297 -10.76 -21.23 -3.83
N LYS A 298 -11.78 -22.07 -3.73
CA LYS A 298 -13.05 -21.93 -4.47
C LYS A 298 -13.98 -20.89 -3.85
N GLY A 299 -14.07 -20.90 -2.53
CA GLY A 299 -14.94 -20.02 -1.77
C GLY A 299 -14.26 -18.77 -1.22
N ASP A 300 -14.80 -18.26 -0.11
CA ASP A 300 -14.14 -17.21 0.68
C ASP A 300 -12.88 -17.78 1.35
N ALA A 301 -11.76 -17.14 1.12
CA ALA A 301 -10.49 -17.57 1.70
C ALA A 301 -10.48 -17.50 3.24
N PHE A 302 -11.32 -16.64 3.83
CA PHE A 302 -11.43 -16.50 5.29
C PHE A 302 -12.39 -17.53 5.90
N ALA A 303 -13.24 -18.21 5.14
CA ALA A 303 -14.26 -19.15 5.65
C ALA A 303 -13.74 -20.13 6.73
N PRO A 304 -12.55 -20.77 6.60
CA PRO A 304 -12.04 -21.68 7.63
C PRO A 304 -11.71 -21.04 8.97
N ARG A 305 -11.54 -19.73 9.00
CA ARG A 305 -11.21 -18.92 10.20
C ARG A 305 -12.37 -18.03 10.65
N ASN A 306 -13.46 -18.03 9.88
CA ASN A 306 -14.62 -17.18 10.10
C ASN A 306 -15.65 -17.88 11.01
N PRO A 307 -15.84 -17.41 12.26
CA PRO A 307 -16.84 -18.01 13.16
C PRO A 307 -18.29 -17.81 12.66
N TYR A 308 -18.49 -16.94 11.68
CA TYR A 308 -19.79 -16.63 11.08
C TYR A 308 -19.94 -17.24 9.68
N ALA A 309 -19.06 -18.17 9.28
CA ALA A 309 -19.07 -18.74 7.93
C ALA A 309 -20.38 -19.47 7.63
N LEU A 310 -20.91 -19.21 6.45
CA LEU A 310 -22.04 -19.94 5.88
C LEU A 310 -21.53 -21.11 5.02
N ASN A 311 -22.34 -22.11 4.77
CA ASN A 311 -21.95 -23.26 3.93
C ASN A 311 -21.50 -22.82 2.52
N ILE A 312 -22.09 -21.75 1.99
CA ILE A 312 -21.73 -21.21 0.67
C ILE A 312 -20.32 -20.61 0.65
N ASP A 313 -19.82 -20.07 1.77
CA ASP A 313 -18.47 -19.50 1.87
C ASP A 313 -17.37 -20.53 1.56
N PHE A 314 -17.64 -21.82 1.73
CA PHE A 314 -16.67 -22.87 1.44
C PHE A 314 -16.64 -23.32 -0.03
N VAL A 315 -17.65 -22.95 -0.83
CA VAL A 315 -17.83 -23.49 -2.19
C VAL A 315 -17.86 -22.41 -3.27
N GLU A 316 -18.25 -21.16 -2.93
CA GLU A 316 -18.41 -20.08 -3.89
C GLU A 316 -17.86 -18.77 -3.33
N ARG A 317 -16.99 -18.09 -4.13
CA ARG A 317 -16.40 -16.79 -3.78
C ARG A 317 -17.52 -15.73 -3.75
N PRO A 318 -17.66 -14.95 -2.66
CA PRO A 318 -18.64 -13.88 -2.60
C PRO A 318 -18.40 -12.83 -3.69
N PRO A 319 -19.43 -12.30 -4.34
CA PRO A 319 -19.29 -11.09 -5.16
C PRO A 319 -19.06 -9.87 -4.29
N PHE A 320 -18.74 -8.73 -4.89
CA PHE A 320 -18.81 -7.47 -4.16
C PHE A 320 -20.26 -7.04 -3.98
N PHE A 321 -20.60 -6.72 -2.74
CA PHE A 321 -21.86 -6.05 -2.38
C PHE A 321 -21.57 -4.58 -2.08
N ASP A 322 -22.41 -3.69 -2.60
CA ASP A 322 -22.33 -2.25 -2.30
C ASP A 322 -23.00 -1.97 -0.95
N VAL A 323 -22.24 -1.47 0.02
CA VAL A 323 -22.74 -1.01 1.32
C VAL A 323 -23.13 0.47 1.25
N SER A 324 -22.34 1.25 0.51
CA SER A 324 -22.55 2.64 0.16
C SER A 324 -21.93 2.93 -1.22
N PRO A 325 -22.08 4.13 -1.78
CA PRO A 325 -21.41 4.50 -3.04
C PRO A 325 -19.87 4.39 -2.99
N THR A 326 -19.29 4.42 -1.81
CA THR A 326 -17.84 4.37 -1.59
C THR A 326 -17.37 3.13 -0.83
N HIS A 327 -18.29 2.30 -0.34
CA HIS A 327 -17.98 1.13 0.48
C HIS A 327 -18.49 -0.16 -0.17
N LYS A 328 -17.59 -1.06 -0.47
CA LYS A 328 -17.86 -2.38 -1.08
C LYS A 328 -17.25 -3.48 -0.24
N VAL A 329 -17.91 -4.63 -0.18
CA VAL A 329 -17.46 -5.78 0.62
C VAL A 329 -17.74 -7.10 -0.08
N ARG A 330 -16.86 -8.07 0.07
CA ARG A 330 -17.00 -9.46 -0.39
C ARG A 330 -17.35 -10.36 0.78
N THR A 331 -18.61 -10.53 1.09
CA THR A 331 -19.09 -11.50 2.08
C THR A 331 -20.53 -11.91 1.80
N TRP A 332 -20.83 -13.18 1.86
CA TRP A 332 -22.19 -13.70 1.74
C TRP A 332 -23.12 -13.24 2.87
N LEU A 333 -22.59 -12.71 3.95
CA LEU A 333 -23.40 -12.10 5.02
C LEU A 333 -24.19 -10.85 4.55
N MET A 334 -23.82 -10.28 3.39
CA MET A 334 -24.57 -9.18 2.77
C MET A 334 -25.68 -9.64 1.83
N ASP A 335 -25.79 -10.93 1.52
CA ASP A 335 -26.92 -11.48 0.77
C ASP A 335 -28.23 -11.31 1.58
N PRO A 336 -29.34 -10.84 0.98
CA PRO A 336 -30.60 -10.64 1.68
C PRO A 336 -31.15 -11.90 2.38
N ARG A 337 -30.70 -13.09 1.98
CA ARG A 337 -31.08 -14.39 2.56
C ARG A 337 -30.21 -14.80 3.74
N ALA A 338 -29.08 -14.12 3.94
CA ALA A 338 -28.18 -14.40 5.05
C ALA A 338 -28.79 -14.04 6.41
N PRO A 339 -28.40 -14.72 7.49
CA PRO A 339 -28.80 -14.32 8.83
C PRO A 339 -28.25 -12.92 9.15
N LYS A 340 -29.05 -12.09 9.80
CA LYS A 340 -28.57 -10.81 10.32
C LYS A 340 -27.70 -11.07 11.54
N LEU A 341 -26.46 -10.63 11.47
CA LEU A 341 -25.48 -10.79 12.54
C LEU A 341 -24.98 -9.41 12.96
N ASP A 342 -24.83 -9.23 14.26
CA ASP A 342 -24.16 -8.06 14.79
C ASP A 342 -22.65 -8.28 14.83
N PRO A 343 -21.83 -7.25 14.54
CA PRO A 343 -20.39 -7.36 14.70
C PRO A 343 -20.00 -7.61 16.17
N PRO A 344 -18.79 -8.09 16.45
CA PRO A 344 -18.29 -8.27 17.82
C PRO A 344 -18.41 -6.99 18.65
N GLU A 345 -18.60 -7.13 19.97
CA GLU A 345 -18.85 -6.00 20.88
C GLU A 345 -17.78 -4.91 20.80
N ALA A 346 -16.50 -5.28 20.62
CA ALA A 346 -15.40 -4.32 20.43
C ALA A 346 -15.63 -3.42 19.21
N VAL A 347 -16.14 -3.97 18.11
CA VAL A 347 -16.45 -3.22 16.88
C VAL A 347 -17.70 -2.36 17.07
N GLN A 348 -18.72 -2.86 17.79
CA GLN A 348 -19.92 -2.06 18.11
C GLN A 348 -19.56 -0.84 18.96
N ARG A 349 -18.75 -1.01 20.00
CA ARG A 349 -18.25 0.10 20.85
C ARG A 349 -17.43 1.12 20.05
N LEU A 350 -16.68 0.68 19.03
CA LEU A 350 -15.95 1.60 18.16
C LEU A 350 -16.92 2.46 17.34
N ALA A 351 -17.96 1.85 16.80
CA ALA A 351 -19.00 2.55 16.03
C ALA A 351 -19.76 3.59 16.90
N GLU A 352 -20.02 3.29 18.18
CA GLU A 352 -20.67 4.20 19.15
C GLU A 352 -19.80 5.43 19.50
N ARG A 353 -18.46 5.30 19.49
CA ARG A 353 -17.54 6.43 19.78
C ARG A 353 -17.54 7.51 18.71
N ARG A 354 -18.14 7.27 17.55
CA ARG A 354 -18.33 8.27 16.48
C ARG A 354 -19.49 9.22 16.77
N LEU A 355 -20.46 8.81 17.60
CA LEU A 355 -21.63 9.60 18.00
C LEU A 355 -21.30 10.51 19.17
#